data_7a6c70516b44f44d793b83abf5aebebc
#
_entry.id   7a6c70516b44f44d793b83abf5aebebc
#
_cell.length_a   1.000
_cell.length_b   1.000
_cell.length_c   1.000
_cell.angle_alpha   90.00
_cell.angle_beta   90.00
_cell.angle_gamma   90.00
#
_symmetry.space_group_name_H-M   'P 1'
#
loop_
_entity.id
_entity.type
_entity.pdbx_description
1 polymer ?
#
loop_
_entity_poly.entity_id
_entity_poly.type
_entity_poly.pdbx_seq_one_letter_code
_entity_poly.pdbx_strand_id
1 'polypeptide(L)'
;MSNADLTRRQILRGTVLGAVSGVVLSSTDANAREVPFSVGTARPKFKAPPNSCDAHFHIYNSKFPAAANASLLPPDASVGDYRRLKERLGFERSVIVQPSTYGTDNSCLLEALAELGDVARGIAVVDTSVTDAELKRLDAAGIRGIRFNLGRAGATTVDMIEPLSKRVADLGWHIQVHMKGDDIAEHAALFQNLPVITVFDHLGRIPQPAGKAHPAFKVLADLIEKGRTYTKLSSIYQDTLIGPPTYQDMGEIAKAYLALAPDRVLWASDWPHPSPGKAGKPDDALLMDLCAEWSGDNPTRQKIFVENAASLYGF
;
A
#
# COMPACT_ATOMS: atom_id res chain seq x y z
N MET A 1 -10.42 98.28 5.09
CA MET A 1 -10.34 98.63 6.52
C MET A 1 -10.34 97.35 7.27
N SER A 2 -9.19 97.07 7.74
CA SER A 2 -8.72 96.75 9.09
C SER A 2 -8.95 95.31 9.50
N ASN A 3 -7.92 94.56 9.46
CA ASN A 3 -6.96 94.21 10.53
C ASN A 3 -7.43 93.14 11.49
N ALA A 4 -6.66 92.14 11.46
CA ALA A 4 -5.79 91.62 12.55
C ALA A 4 -6.56 90.71 13.54
N ASP A 5 -6.07 89.74 14.16
CA ASP A 5 -4.77 89.16 14.43
C ASP A 5 -4.94 87.85 15.21
N LEU A 6 -4.08 86.94 14.99
CA LEU A 6 -3.45 86.00 15.93
C LEU A 6 -4.19 85.51 17.19
N THR A 7 -4.31 84.21 17.48
CA THR A 7 -3.37 83.52 18.39
C THR A 7 -3.74 82.04 18.70
N ARG A 8 -2.77 81.19 18.55
CA ARG A 8 -2.30 80.05 19.41
C ARG A 8 -3.22 78.92 19.90
N ARG A 9 -2.85 77.79 19.44
CA ARG A 9 -2.62 76.54 20.19
C ARG A 9 -3.73 76.02 21.12
N GLN A 10 -4.36 74.90 20.70
CA GLN A 10 -4.54 73.79 21.65
C GLN A 10 -4.37 72.48 20.93
N ILE A 11 -3.42 71.68 21.43
CA ILE A 11 -3.08 70.38 21.07
C ILE A 11 -4.14 69.45 21.67
N LEU A 12 -4.92 68.76 20.85
CA LEU A 12 -5.70 67.59 21.30
C LEU A 12 -5.02 66.38 20.79
N ARG A 13 -4.41 65.59 21.70
CA ARG A 13 -3.92 64.29 21.50
C ARG A 13 -5.08 63.33 21.20
N GLY A 14 -5.30 62.95 19.96
CA GLY A 14 -6.14 61.86 19.56
C GLY A 14 -5.31 60.58 19.50
N THR A 15 -5.51 59.70 20.49
CA THR A 15 -4.92 58.36 20.49
C THR A 15 -5.63 57.53 19.43
N VAL A 16 -4.96 57.27 18.31
CA VAL A 16 -5.43 56.31 17.31
C VAL A 16 -5.04 54.93 17.83
N LEU A 17 -6.01 54.16 18.34
CA LEU A 17 -5.84 52.71 18.50
C LEU A 17 -5.79 52.09 17.11
N GLY A 18 -4.59 51.80 16.64
CA GLY A 18 -4.38 50.96 15.49
C GLY A 18 -4.74 49.53 15.86
N ALA A 19 -5.86 49.01 15.34
CA ALA A 19 -6.14 47.59 15.33
C ALA A 19 -5.13 46.92 14.41
N VAL A 20 -4.11 46.31 15.00
CA VAL A 20 -3.21 45.38 14.29
C VAL A 20 -4.03 44.13 14.05
N SER A 21 -4.63 43.98 12.87
CA SER A 21 -5.15 42.71 12.37
C SER A 21 -3.94 41.80 12.17
N GLY A 22 -3.68 40.96 13.16
CA GLY A 22 -2.73 39.88 13.05
C GLY A 22 -3.22 38.94 11.95
N VAL A 23 -2.61 39.00 10.77
CA VAL A 23 -2.68 37.93 9.78
C VAL A 23 -2.01 36.74 10.44
N VAL A 24 -2.82 35.79 10.93
CA VAL A 24 -2.34 34.47 11.27
C VAL A 24 -1.91 33.86 9.93
N LEU A 25 -0.64 34.00 9.61
CA LEU A 25 0.00 33.17 8.60
C LEU A 25 -0.10 31.75 9.14
N SER A 26 -1.06 30.99 8.62
CA SER A 26 -1.07 29.55 8.75
C SER A 26 0.32 29.09 8.35
N SER A 27 1.06 28.51 9.27
CA SER A 27 2.31 27.83 8.99
C SER A 27 1.97 26.73 7.98
N THR A 28 2.10 27.03 6.69
CA THR A 28 2.21 25.99 5.67
C THR A 28 3.40 25.15 6.10
N ASP A 29 3.15 23.88 6.35
CA ASP A 29 4.19 22.89 6.72
C ASP A 29 5.36 23.02 5.74
N ALA A 30 6.43 23.67 6.20
CA ALA A 30 7.62 23.97 5.39
C ALA A 30 8.42 22.73 5.00
N ASN A 31 7.85 21.51 5.21
CA ASN A 31 8.45 20.20 4.96
C ASN A 31 7.64 19.26 4.06
N ALA A 32 6.65 19.75 3.35
CA ALA A 32 5.95 18.92 2.36
C ALA A 32 6.88 18.66 1.16
N ARG A 33 7.73 17.63 1.27
CA ARG A 33 8.62 17.20 0.19
C ARG A 33 7.84 16.35 -0.80
N GLU A 34 8.06 16.59 -2.09
CA GLU A 34 7.55 15.74 -3.14
C GLU A 34 8.06 14.31 -2.95
N VAL A 35 7.14 13.34 -3.05
CA VAL A 35 7.46 11.91 -3.01
C VAL A 35 7.40 11.40 -4.45
N PRO A 36 8.49 10.87 -5.00
CA PRO A 36 8.46 10.29 -6.33
C PRO A 36 7.35 9.24 -6.46
N PHE A 37 6.68 9.23 -7.61
CA PHE A 37 5.60 8.29 -7.95
C PHE A 37 4.29 8.41 -7.14
N SER A 38 4.18 9.38 -6.23
CA SER A 38 2.95 9.69 -5.49
C SER A 38 2.57 11.13 -5.77
N VAL A 39 1.32 11.42 -6.12
CA VAL A 39 0.90 12.81 -6.31
C VAL A 39 0.58 13.47 -4.97
N GLY A 40 0.47 14.80 -4.99
CA GLY A 40 0.23 15.57 -3.77
C GLY A 40 1.47 15.68 -2.87
N THR A 41 1.41 16.60 -1.93
CA THR A 41 2.51 16.86 -0.98
C THR A 41 2.03 16.85 0.48
N ALA A 42 0.71 16.92 0.70
CA ALA A 42 0.14 16.93 2.04
C ALA A 42 0.35 15.60 2.76
N ARG A 43 0.50 15.66 4.09
CA ARG A 43 0.41 14.48 4.93
C ARG A 43 -1.04 13.98 5.00
N PRO A 44 -1.28 12.67 5.27
CA PRO A 44 -2.62 12.20 5.54
C PRO A 44 -3.23 12.92 6.76
N LYS A 45 -4.54 13.07 6.75
CA LYS A 45 -5.32 13.56 7.90
C LYS A 45 -5.32 12.51 9.02
N PHE A 46 -5.39 11.26 8.64
CA PHE A 46 -5.26 10.14 9.57
C PHE A 46 -3.80 9.97 9.99
N LYS A 47 -3.56 10.01 11.29
CA LYS A 47 -2.23 9.75 11.85
C LYS A 47 -2.03 8.23 12.01
N ALA A 48 -1.01 7.68 11.35
CA ALA A 48 -0.64 6.30 11.49
C ALA A 48 -0.35 5.93 12.97
N PRO A 49 -0.90 4.82 13.47
CA PRO A 49 -0.53 4.31 14.78
C PRO A 49 0.96 3.91 14.84
N PRO A 50 1.59 3.90 16.02
CA PRO A 50 2.93 3.33 16.18
C PRO A 50 2.97 1.88 15.67
N ASN A 51 4.11 1.48 15.10
CA ASN A 51 4.32 0.17 14.49
C ASN A 51 3.45 -0.13 13.26
N SER A 52 2.83 0.87 12.65
CA SER A 52 2.06 0.67 11.43
C SER A 52 2.94 0.19 10.27
N CYS A 53 2.35 -0.62 9.41
CA CYS A 53 3.02 -1.31 8.33
C CYS A 53 2.39 -1.00 6.97
N ASP A 54 3.23 -0.63 5.99
CA ASP A 54 2.88 -0.71 4.58
C ASP A 54 3.13 -2.15 4.11
N ALA A 55 2.07 -2.91 3.86
CA ALA A 55 2.14 -4.34 3.58
C ALA A 55 2.43 -4.69 2.11
N HIS A 56 2.71 -3.70 1.24
CA HIS A 56 3.03 -3.95 -0.17
C HIS A 56 3.63 -2.73 -0.85
N PHE A 57 4.90 -2.82 -1.18
CA PHE A 57 5.55 -1.88 -2.09
C PHE A 57 6.63 -2.59 -2.90
N HIS A 58 7.14 -1.94 -3.94
CA HIS A 58 8.17 -2.47 -4.82
C HIS A 58 9.38 -1.56 -4.88
N ILE A 59 10.55 -2.16 -5.09
CA ILE A 59 11.78 -1.43 -5.44
C ILE A 59 12.18 -1.80 -6.87
N TYR A 60 12.58 -0.79 -7.62
CA TYR A 60 13.13 -0.94 -8.97
C TYR A 60 14.50 -0.26 -9.04
N ASN A 61 15.46 -1.00 -9.58
CA ASN A 61 16.82 -0.50 -9.75
C ASN A 61 17.42 -1.13 -11.02
N SER A 62 17.74 -0.31 -12.00
CA SER A 62 18.29 -0.70 -13.30
C SER A 62 19.67 -1.37 -13.24
N LYS A 63 20.32 -1.35 -12.07
CA LYS A 63 21.51 -2.17 -11.77
C LYS A 63 21.22 -3.68 -11.90
N PHE A 64 19.98 -4.10 -11.62
CA PHE A 64 19.56 -5.49 -11.73
C PHE A 64 18.87 -5.71 -13.06
N PRO A 65 19.29 -6.73 -13.85
CA PRO A 65 18.70 -6.99 -15.16
C PRO A 65 17.25 -7.43 -15.02
N ALA A 66 16.40 -6.93 -15.89
CA ALA A 66 15.04 -7.45 -16.00
C ALA A 66 15.05 -8.88 -16.56
N ALA A 67 14.08 -9.69 -16.13
CA ALA A 67 13.88 -11.01 -16.71
C ALA A 67 13.60 -10.92 -18.23
N ALA A 68 14.05 -11.91 -18.99
CA ALA A 68 13.96 -11.88 -20.45
C ALA A 68 12.51 -11.73 -20.99
N ASN A 69 11.52 -12.21 -20.20
CA ASN A 69 10.09 -12.12 -20.52
C ASN A 69 9.37 -11.00 -19.74
N ALA A 70 10.10 -10.06 -19.14
CA ALA A 70 9.50 -8.96 -18.40
C ALA A 70 8.69 -8.05 -19.34
N SER A 71 7.41 -7.88 -19.06
CA SER A 71 6.50 -6.98 -19.79
C SER A 71 6.31 -5.63 -19.10
N LEU A 72 6.83 -5.47 -17.89
CA LEU A 72 6.74 -4.25 -17.08
C LEU A 72 8.13 -3.79 -16.70
N LEU A 73 8.53 -2.61 -17.22
CA LEU A 73 9.86 -2.03 -17.03
C LEU A 73 9.70 -0.59 -16.50
N PRO A 74 9.35 -0.41 -15.23
CA PRO A 74 9.23 0.92 -14.63
C PRO A 74 10.60 1.60 -14.52
N PRO A 75 10.64 2.93 -14.37
CA PRO A 75 11.85 3.63 -13.98
C PRO A 75 12.31 3.21 -12.59
N ASP A 76 13.58 3.54 -12.28
CA ASP A 76 14.14 3.30 -10.96
C ASP A 76 13.30 3.96 -9.86
N ALA A 77 13.05 3.18 -8.80
CA ALA A 77 12.33 3.59 -7.60
C ALA A 77 13.09 3.03 -6.39
N SER A 78 13.90 3.87 -5.77
CA SER A 78 14.89 3.48 -4.78
C SER A 78 14.32 3.33 -3.37
N VAL A 79 15.07 2.67 -2.48
CA VAL A 79 14.77 2.65 -1.03
C VAL A 79 14.76 4.08 -0.47
N GLY A 80 15.64 4.96 -0.95
CA GLY A 80 15.66 6.36 -0.54
C GLY A 80 14.37 7.10 -0.89
N ASP A 81 13.80 6.83 -2.07
CA ASP A 81 12.52 7.41 -2.48
C ASP A 81 11.36 6.85 -1.65
N TYR A 82 11.37 5.54 -1.37
CA TYR A 82 10.38 4.92 -0.52
C TYR A 82 10.42 5.44 0.93
N ARG A 83 11.61 5.71 1.47
CA ARG A 83 11.73 6.34 2.80
C ARG A 83 11.02 7.70 2.88
N ARG A 84 10.99 8.48 1.79
CA ARG A 84 10.22 9.73 1.73
C ARG A 84 8.71 9.47 1.84
N LEU A 85 8.22 8.41 1.18
CA LEU A 85 6.83 7.99 1.33
C LEU A 85 6.53 7.57 2.78
N LYS A 86 7.36 6.71 3.37
CA LYS A 86 7.21 6.29 4.77
C LYS A 86 7.15 7.47 5.73
N GLU A 87 8.04 8.45 5.56
CA GLU A 87 8.06 9.68 6.38
C GLU A 87 6.78 10.50 6.20
N ARG A 88 6.32 10.65 4.95
CA ARG A 88 5.08 11.39 4.63
C ARG A 88 3.85 10.74 5.28
N LEU A 89 3.74 9.41 5.22
CA LEU A 89 2.61 8.66 5.72
C LEU A 89 2.71 8.30 7.21
N GLY A 90 3.92 8.30 7.78
CA GLY A 90 4.18 7.97 9.18
C GLY A 90 4.26 6.48 9.48
N PHE A 91 4.59 5.63 8.50
CA PHE A 91 4.76 4.20 8.71
C PHE A 91 6.13 3.85 9.28
N GLU A 92 6.18 2.83 10.14
CA GLU A 92 7.42 2.35 10.75
C GLU A 92 7.89 1.02 10.18
N ARG A 93 6.97 0.15 9.76
CA ARG A 93 7.24 -1.17 9.18
C ARG A 93 6.85 -1.22 7.72
N SER A 94 7.40 -2.19 6.99
CA SER A 94 7.12 -2.32 5.55
C SER A 94 7.39 -3.72 5.02
N VAL A 95 6.68 -4.09 3.94
CA VAL A 95 6.85 -5.37 3.27
C VAL A 95 7.18 -5.13 1.79
N ILE A 96 8.42 -5.44 1.41
CA ILE A 96 8.87 -5.38 0.02
C ILE A 96 8.33 -6.60 -0.70
N VAL A 97 7.67 -6.39 -1.82
CA VAL A 97 7.15 -7.46 -2.67
C VAL A 97 7.95 -7.50 -3.96
N GLN A 98 8.45 -8.69 -4.32
CA GLN A 98 9.16 -8.89 -5.58
C GLN A 98 8.27 -8.51 -6.77
N PRO A 99 8.69 -7.56 -7.63
CA PRO A 99 7.95 -7.23 -8.83
C PRO A 99 8.17 -8.27 -9.94
N SER A 100 7.26 -8.36 -10.90
CA SER A 100 7.39 -9.26 -12.05
C SER A 100 8.58 -8.95 -12.96
N THR A 101 9.11 -7.74 -12.86
CA THR A 101 10.26 -7.27 -13.66
C THR A 101 11.47 -8.17 -13.55
N TYR A 102 11.77 -8.68 -12.37
CA TYR A 102 12.98 -9.48 -12.13
C TYR A 102 12.74 -11.00 -12.14
N GLY A 103 11.50 -11.45 -12.42
CA GLY A 103 11.19 -12.88 -12.41
C GLY A 103 11.55 -13.53 -11.07
N THR A 104 12.33 -14.62 -11.11
CA THR A 104 12.81 -15.34 -9.92
C THR A 104 14.13 -14.83 -9.35
N ASP A 105 14.74 -13.79 -9.94
CA ASP A 105 15.94 -13.16 -9.38
C ASP A 105 15.53 -12.16 -8.28
N ASN A 106 15.65 -12.56 -7.03
CA ASN A 106 15.31 -11.77 -5.86
C ASN A 106 16.43 -10.83 -5.40
N SER A 107 17.51 -10.65 -6.17
CA SER A 107 18.69 -9.88 -5.75
C SER A 107 18.36 -8.43 -5.40
N CYS A 108 17.53 -7.76 -6.21
CA CYS A 108 17.07 -6.38 -5.93
C CYS A 108 16.26 -6.30 -4.63
N LEU A 109 15.36 -7.24 -4.41
CA LEU A 109 14.57 -7.36 -3.18
C LEU A 109 15.47 -7.53 -1.96
N LEU A 110 16.45 -8.42 -2.02
CA LEU A 110 17.34 -8.75 -0.90
C LEU A 110 18.28 -7.59 -0.56
N GLU A 111 18.80 -6.86 -1.57
CA GLU A 111 19.58 -5.65 -1.34
C GLU A 111 18.73 -4.59 -0.62
N ALA A 112 17.49 -4.38 -1.06
CA ALA A 112 16.58 -3.44 -0.43
C ALA A 112 16.18 -3.84 1.00
N LEU A 113 15.98 -5.14 1.26
CA LEU A 113 15.75 -5.65 2.62
C LEU A 113 16.92 -5.39 3.54
N ALA A 114 18.14 -5.67 3.09
CA ALA A 114 19.36 -5.41 3.87
C ALA A 114 19.51 -3.91 4.18
N GLU A 115 19.14 -3.02 3.25
CA GLU A 115 19.20 -1.58 3.46
C GLU A 115 18.15 -1.08 4.45
N LEU A 116 16.93 -1.67 4.46
CA LEU A 116 15.85 -1.28 5.35
C LEU A 116 15.98 -1.88 6.75
N GLY A 117 16.65 -3.02 6.88
CA GLY A 117 16.90 -3.69 8.15
C GLY A 117 15.65 -4.31 8.79
N ASP A 118 15.68 -4.44 10.13
CA ASP A 118 14.70 -5.22 10.91
C ASP A 118 13.24 -4.72 10.81
N VAL A 119 13.04 -3.50 10.34
CA VAL A 119 11.70 -2.91 10.15
C VAL A 119 11.05 -3.34 8.84
N ALA A 120 11.72 -4.20 8.07
CA ALA A 120 11.20 -4.68 6.79
C ALA A 120 11.12 -6.21 6.72
N ARG A 121 10.18 -6.71 5.91
CA ARG A 121 10.06 -8.12 5.50
C ARG A 121 9.92 -8.19 3.99
N GLY A 122 10.15 -9.37 3.42
CA GLY A 122 10.10 -9.56 1.99
C GLY A 122 9.14 -10.66 1.55
N ILE A 123 8.61 -10.52 0.34
CA ILE A 123 7.86 -11.55 -0.37
C ILE A 123 8.61 -11.83 -1.67
N ALA A 124 9.18 -13.02 -1.78
CA ALA A 124 9.99 -13.43 -2.92
C ALA A 124 9.15 -14.01 -4.06
N VAL A 125 9.75 -14.14 -5.24
CA VAL A 125 9.22 -14.97 -6.34
C VAL A 125 10.19 -16.12 -6.57
N VAL A 126 9.68 -17.32 -6.55
CA VAL A 126 10.42 -18.56 -6.84
C VAL A 126 9.60 -19.45 -7.75
N ASP A 127 10.24 -20.36 -8.45
CA ASP A 127 9.59 -21.43 -9.21
C ASP A 127 9.81 -22.81 -8.56
N THR A 128 9.29 -23.86 -9.16
CA THR A 128 9.35 -25.21 -8.62
C THR A 128 10.76 -25.81 -8.57
N SER A 129 11.75 -25.20 -9.24
CA SER A 129 13.15 -25.61 -9.21
C SER A 129 13.91 -25.08 -7.99
N VAL A 130 13.31 -24.17 -7.19
CA VAL A 130 13.95 -23.61 -6.00
C VAL A 130 14.44 -24.72 -5.06
N THR A 131 15.67 -24.61 -4.55
CA THR A 131 16.23 -25.57 -3.61
C THR A 131 15.83 -25.25 -2.18
N ASP A 132 15.86 -26.25 -1.27
CA ASP A 132 15.61 -26.02 0.14
C ASP A 132 16.70 -25.15 0.79
N ALA A 133 17.94 -25.22 0.28
CA ALA A 133 19.02 -24.34 0.69
C ALA A 133 18.70 -22.86 0.36
N GLU A 134 18.15 -22.63 -0.82
CA GLU A 134 17.73 -21.26 -1.22
C GLU A 134 16.56 -20.78 -0.39
N LEU A 135 15.54 -21.61 -0.14
CA LEU A 135 14.43 -21.24 0.73
C LEU A 135 14.90 -20.85 2.14
N LYS A 136 15.83 -21.61 2.73
CA LYS A 136 16.45 -21.28 4.03
C LYS A 136 17.26 -19.98 3.98
N ARG A 137 17.98 -19.74 2.88
CA ARG A 137 18.73 -18.48 2.69
C ARG A 137 17.79 -17.28 2.63
N LEU A 138 16.68 -17.41 1.91
CA LEU A 138 15.65 -16.38 1.80
C LEU A 138 14.97 -16.12 3.16
N ASP A 139 14.67 -17.18 3.92
CA ASP A 139 14.10 -17.06 5.28
C ASP A 139 15.00 -16.28 6.22
N ALA A 140 16.28 -16.63 6.24
CA ALA A 140 17.31 -15.94 7.05
C ALA A 140 17.47 -14.46 6.64
N ALA A 141 17.17 -14.11 5.40
CA ALA A 141 17.20 -12.74 4.90
C ALA A 141 15.91 -11.94 5.20
N GLY A 142 14.92 -12.54 5.86
CA GLY A 142 13.68 -11.85 6.24
C GLY A 142 12.51 -12.03 5.26
N ILE A 143 12.59 -12.99 4.32
CA ILE A 143 11.44 -13.39 3.50
C ILE A 143 10.43 -14.12 4.39
N ARG A 144 9.13 -13.85 4.16
CA ARG A 144 8.01 -14.43 4.92
C ARG A 144 6.91 -15.00 4.03
N GLY A 145 7.14 -15.06 2.74
CA GLY A 145 6.19 -15.63 1.79
C GLY A 145 6.70 -15.59 0.35
N ILE A 146 5.94 -16.20 -0.53
CA ILE A 146 6.20 -16.20 -1.97
C ILE A 146 5.02 -15.64 -2.74
N ARG A 147 5.31 -14.97 -3.86
CA ARG A 147 4.30 -14.31 -4.69
C ARG A 147 4.10 -15.03 -6.01
N PHE A 148 2.81 -15.17 -6.38
CA PHE A 148 2.34 -15.56 -7.71
C PHE A 148 1.72 -14.34 -8.39
N ASN A 149 2.44 -13.76 -9.36
CA ASN A 149 1.91 -12.67 -10.18
C ASN A 149 1.33 -13.24 -11.46
N LEU A 150 0.04 -13.56 -11.43
CA LEU A 150 -0.71 -14.22 -12.49
C LEU A 150 -1.55 -13.24 -13.33
N GLY A 151 -1.55 -11.96 -12.96
CA GLY A 151 -2.20 -10.91 -13.75
C GLY A 151 -1.48 -10.59 -15.07
N ARG A 152 -0.28 -11.17 -15.29
CA ARG A 152 0.57 -11.06 -16.48
C ARG A 152 1.34 -12.34 -16.70
N ALA A 153 1.72 -12.63 -17.93
CA ALA A 153 2.72 -13.67 -18.19
C ALA A 153 4.03 -13.33 -17.47
N GLY A 154 4.61 -14.29 -16.78
CA GLY A 154 5.80 -14.08 -15.94
C GLY A 154 6.46 -15.38 -15.52
N ALA A 155 7.16 -15.35 -14.41
CA ALA A 155 7.95 -16.48 -13.89
C ALA A 155 7.11 -17.55 -13.18
N THR A 156 5.84 -17.28 -12.85
CA THR A 156 4.97 -18.19 -12.09
C THR A 156 3.68 -18.48 -12.82
N THR A 157 3.15 -19.68 -12.63
CA THR A 157 1.89 -20.18 -13.20
C THR A 157 0.99 -20.75 -12.10
N VAL A 158 -0.29 -20.97 -12.38
CA VAL A 158 -1.28 -21.45 -11.40
C VAL A 158 -0.92 -22.85 -10.87
N ASP A 159 -0.42 -23.72 -11.73
CA ASP A 159 -0.01 -25.09 -11.38
C ASP A 159 1.17 -25.17 -10.39
N MET A 160 1.93 -24.08 -10.26
CA MET A 160 3.00 -23.96 -9.26
C MET A 160 2.50 -23.65 -7.85
N ILE A 161 1.27 -23.16 -7.68
CA ILE A 161 0.74 -22.71 -6.39
C ILE A 161 0.71 -23.86 -5.38
N GLU A 162 0.07 -24.96 -5.72
CA GLU A 162 -0.12 -26.08 -4.78
C GLU A 162 1.23 -26.71 -4.37
N PRO A 163 2.13 -27.10 -5.30
CA PRO A 163 3.41 -27.70 -4.92
C PRO A 163 4.30 -26.75 -4.13
N LEU A 164 4.37 -25.47 -4.46
CA LEU A 164 5.18 -24.50 -3.73
C LEU A 164 4.57 -24.16 -2.36
N SER A 165 3.23 -24.10 -2.24
CA SER A 165 2.58 -23.90 -0.95
C SER A 165 2.92 -24.99 0.07
N LYS A 166 3.01 -26.26 -0.38
CA LYS A 166 3.44 -27.38 0.46
C LYS A 166 4.89 -27.24 0.91
N ARG A 167 5.77 -26.78 0.02
CA ARG A 167 7.20 -26.61 0.32
C ARG A 167 7.51 -25.50 1.30
N VAL A 168 6.71 -24.42 1.31
CA VAL A 168 6.93 -23.28 2.21
C VAL A 168 6.16 -23.38 3.52
N ALA A 169 5.31 -24.40 3.68
CA ALA A 169 4.49 -24.60 4.89
C ALA A 169 5.34 -24.75 6.15
N ASP A 170 6.41 -25.55 6.10
CA ASP A 170 7.31 -25.80 7.24
C ASP A 170 8.15 -24.57 7.65
N LEU A 171 8.24 -23.56 6.75
CA LEU A 171 8.87 -22.27 7.06
C LEU A 171 7.88 -21.30 7.74
N GLY A 172 6.62 -21.67 7.87
CA GLY A 172 5.57 -20.77 8.33
C GLY A 172 5.24 -19.66 7.35
N TRP A 173 5.64 -19.79 6.08
CA TRP A 173 5.41 -18.76 5.07
C TRP A 173 3.99 -18.85 4.51
N HIS A 174 3.51 -17.74 3.99
CA HIS A 174 2.25 -17.65 3.25
C HIS A 174 2.52 -17.53 1.74
N ILE A 175 1.48 -17.73 0.95
CA ILE A 175 1.49 -17.39 -0.47
C ILE A 175 0.74 -16.07 -0.68
N GLN A 176 1.23 -15.27 -1.61
CA GLN A 176 0.60 -14.01 -2.04
C GLN A 176 0.23 -14.13 -3.51
N VAL A 177 -1.01 -13.80 -3.85
CA VAL A 177 -1.56 -13.99 -5.20
C VAL A 177 -2.03 -12.67 -5.77
N HIS A 178 -1.48 -12.30 -6.94
CA HIS A 178 -1.99 -11.24 -7.80
C HIS A 178 -2.63 -11.88 -9.03
N MET A 179 -3.95 -11.88 -9.07
CA MET A 179 -4.76 -12.53 -10.10
C MET A 179 -5.98 -11.66 -10.41
N LYS A 180 -6.54 -11.74 -11.61
CA LYS A 180 -7.79 -11.06 -11.92
C LYS A 180 -8.97 -11.75 -11.24
N GLY A 181 -10.02 -11.00 -10.94
CA GLY A 181 -11.20 -11.56 -10.28
C GLY A 181 -11.81 -12.76 -11.00
N ASP A 182 -11.93 -12.70 -12.34
CA ASP A 182 -12.44 -13.84 -13.14
C ASP A 182 -11.64 -15.12 -12.89
N ASP A 183 -10.32 -15.00 -12.94
CA ASP A 183 -9.41 -16.16 -12.74
C ASP A 183 -9.48 -16.68 -11.29
N ILE A 184 -9.70 -15.81 -10.29
CA ILE A 184 -9.92 -16.22 -8.89
C ILE A 184 -11.18 -17.07 -8.78
N ALA A 185 -12.26 -16.68 -9.44
CA ALA A 185 -13.52 -17.44 -9.45
C ALA A 185 -13.36 -18.81 -10.11
N GLU A 186 -12.61 -18.87 -11.22
CA GLU A 186 -12.32 -20.12 -11.93
C GLU A 186 -11.50 -21.09 -11.07
N HIS A 187 -10.53 -20.58 -10.31
CA HIS A 187 -9.62 -21.40 -9.49
C HIS A 187 -10.03 -21.51 -8.01
N ALA A 188 -11.30 -21.24 -7.67
CA ALA A 188 -11.79 -21.23 -6.29
C ALA A 188 -11.48 -22.52 -5.50
N ALA A 189 -11.58 -23.69 -6.15
CA ALA A 189 -11.31 -24.99 -5.52
C ALA A 189 -9.85 -25.16 -5.10
N LEU A 190 -8.90 -24.60 -5.84
CA LEU A 190 -7.48 -24.59 -5.50
C LEU A 190 -7.25 -23.89 -4.16
N PHE A 191 -7.75 -22.68 -4.02
CA PHE A 191 -7.51 -21.83 -2.83
C PHE A 191 -8.17 -22.34 -1.55
N GLN A 192 -9.21 -23.19 -1.66
CA GLN A 192 -9.88 -23.77 -0.50
C GLN A 192 -9.02 -24.79 0.26
N ASN A 193 -8.07 -25.43 -0.40
CA ASN A 193 -7.35 -26.60 0.11
C ASN A 193 -5.85 -26.39 0.34
N LEU A 194 -5.36 -25.15 0.20
CA LEU A 194 -3.93 -24.88 0.39
C LEU A 194 -3.51 -25.04 1.85
N PRO A 195 -2.33 -25.61 2.12
CA PRO A 195 -1.87 -25.88 3.50
C PRO A 195 -1.40 -24.61 4.24
N VAL A 196 -1.24 -23.48 3.54
CA VAL A 196 -0.71 -22.22 4.06
C VAL A 196 -1.75 -21.09 3.99
N ILE A 197 -1.49 -19.99 4.68
CA ILE A 197 -2.26 -18.75 4.53
C ILE A 197 -2.12 -18.23 3.10
N THR A 198 -3.21 -17.74 2.53
CA THR A 198 -3.24 -17.09 1.22
C THR A 198 -3.52 -15.59 1.38
N VAL A 199 -2.76 -14.76 0.69
CA VAL A 199 -2.94 -13.30 0.66
C VAL A 199 -3.29 -12.88 -0.76
N PHE A 200 -4.46 -12.30 -0.97
CA PHE A 200 -4.83 -11.74 -2.27
C PHE A 200 -4.47 -10.26 -2.35
N ASP A 201 -3.72 -9.89 -3.38
CA ASP A 201 -3.38 -8.50 -3.66
C ASP A 201 -4.61 -7.71 -4.12
N HIS A 202 -4.66 -6.42 -3.76
CA HIS A 202 -5.50 -5.40 -4.37
C HIS A 202 -7.01 -5.75 -4.33
N LEU A 203 -7.52 -6.14 -3.14
CA LEU A 203 -8.91 -6.56 -2.92
C LEU A 203 -9.38 -7.70 -3.86
N GLY A 204 -8.42 -8.51 -4.37
CA GLY A 204 -8.72 -9.58 -5.31
C GLY A 204 -9.05 -9.11 -6.72
N ARG A 205 -8.71 -7.86 -7.08
CA ARG A 205 -8.94 -7.30 -8.41
C ARG A 205 -10.39 -7.50 -8.88
N ILE A 206 -11.36 -7.25 -7.96
CA ILE A 206 -12.79 -7.43 -8.24
C ILE A 206 -13.24 -6.45 -9.34
N PRO A 207 -13.75 -6.97 -10.49
CA PRO A 207 -14.11 -6.11 -11.62
C PRO A 207 -15.29 -5.18 -11.32
N GLN A 208 -15.19 -3.94 -11.82
CA GLN A 208 -16.28 -2.99 -11.82
C GLN A 208 -16.96 -2.96 -13.20
N PRO A 209 -18.28 -2.70 -13.29
CA PRO A 209 -19.20 -2.28 -12.21
C PRO A 209 -19.84 -3.44 -11.43
N ALA A 210 -19.47 -4.69 -11.68
CA ALA A 210 -20.09 -5.84 -11.03
C ALA A 210 -19.88 -5.83 -9.49
N GLY A 211 -18.69 -5.39 -9.02
CA GLY A 211 -18.42 -5.20 -7.61
C GLY A 211 -18.75 -6.44 -6.77
N LYS A 212 -19.52 -6.26 -5.69
CA LYS A 212 -19.93 -7.36 -4.80
C LYS A 212 -20.81 -8.43 -5.46
N ALA A 213 -21.40 -8.15 -6.62
CA ALA A 213 -22.17 -9.15 -7.40
C ALA A 213 -21.25 -10.07 -8.23
N HIS A 214 -19.97 -9.75 -8.37
CA HIS A 214 -19.03 -10.57 -9.11
C HIS A 214 -18.74 -11.90 -8.37
N PRO A 215 -18.68 -13.06 -9.06
CA PRO A 215 -18.44 -14.36 -8.41
C PRO A 215 -17.16 -14.40 -7.56
N ALA A 216 -16.09 -13.73 -7.99
CA ALA A 216 -14.85 -13.65 -7.24
C ALA A 216 -15.02 -12.99 -5.87
N PHE A 217 -15.91 -12.00 -5.73
CA PHE A 217 -16.17 -11.41 -4.42
C PHE A 217 -16.69 -12.46 -3.44
N LYS A 218 -17.66 -13.28 -3.86
CA LYS A 218 -18.18 -14.36 -3.02
C LYS A 218 -17.10 -15.37 -2.65
N VAL A 219 -16.28 -15.79 -3.62
CA VAL A 219 -15.16 -16.72 -3.36
C VAL A 219 -14.20 -16.16 -2.32
N LEU A 220 -13.78 -14.91 -2.48
CA LEU A 220 -12.87 -14.28 -1.52
C LEU A 220 -13.51 -14.07 -0.15
N ALA A 221 -14.78 -13.65 -0.11
CA ALA A 221 -15.50 -13.49 1.15
C ALA A 221 -15.58 -14.83 1.92
N ASP A 222 -15.95 -15.91 1.24
CA ASP A 222 -16.01 -17.26 1.83
C ASP A 222 -14.63 -17.74 2.33
N LEU A 223 -13.55 -17.44 1.60
CA LEU A 223 -12.17 -17.77 1.99
C LEU A 223 -11.68 -16.94 3.19
N ILE A 224 -11.99 -15.66 3.21
CA ILE A 224 -11.64 -14.72 4.30
C ILE A 224 -12.38 -15.13 5.59
N GLU A 225 -13.67 -15.45 5.50
CA GLU A 225 -14.48 -15.87 6.64
C GLU A 225 -13.97 -17.18 7.29
N LYS A 226 -13.39 -18.08 6.48
CA LYS A 226 -12.71 -19.29 6.97
C LYS A 226 -11.43 -19.00 7.76
N GLY A 227 -10.95 -17.75 7.78
CA GLY A 227 -9.88 -17.28 8.65
C GLY A 227 -8.45 -17.57 8.19
N ARG A 228 -8.25 -18.18 7.00
CA ARG A 228 -6.91 -18.49 6.45
C ARG A 228 -6.53 -17.66 5.22
N THR A 229 -7.32 -16.65 4.92
CA THR A 229 -7.11 -15.79 3.76
C THR A 229 -7.12 -14.33 4.19
N TYR A 230 -6.12 -13.58 3.70
CA TYR A 230 -6.04 -12.14 3.82
C TYR A 230 -6.28 -11.47 2.48
N THR A 231 -6.69 -10.21 2.51
CA THR A 231 -6.69 -9.35 1.33
C THR A 231 -5.99 -8.02 1.65
N LYS A 232 -5.33 -7.44 0.62
CA LYS A 232 -4.68 -6.13 0.74
C LYS A 232 -5.60 -5.04 0.21
N LEU A 233 -5.89 -4.06 1.04
CA LEU A 233 -6.54 -2.82 0.66
C LEU A 233 -5.48 -1.92 0.02
N SER A 234 -5.26 -2.11 -1.27
CA SER A 234 -4.25 -1.44 -2.08
C SER A 234 -4.69 -1.35 -3.54
N SER A 235 -4.02 -0.51 -4.32
CA SER A 235 -4.21 -0.40 -5.79
C SER A 235 -5.65 -0.18 -6.25
N ILE A 236 -6.51 0.37 -5.42
CA ILE A 236 -7.94 0.62 -5.74
C ILE A 236 -8.11 1.49 -7.00
N TYR A 237 -7.11 2.29 -7.32
CA TYR A 237 -7.07 3.14 -8.51
C TYR A 237 -7.01 2.37 -9.83
N GLN A 238 -6.65 1.07 -9.82
CA GLN A 238 -6.56 0.26 -11.02
C GLN A 238 -7.93 -0.22 -11.53
N ASP A 239 -8.83 -0.58 -10.63
CA ASP A 239 -10.09 -1.25 -10.96
C ASP A 239 -11.32 -0.32 -10.85
N THR A 240 -11.16 0.87 -10.25
CA THR A 240 -12.24 1.84 -10.09
C THR A 240 -12.74 2.40 -11.42
N LEU A 241 -14.04 2.63 -11.52
CA LEU A 241 -14.69 3.41 -12.58
C LEU A 241 -15.01 4.84 -12.12
N ILE A 242 -15.05 5.09 -10.80
CA ILE A 242 -15.35 6.41 -10.23
C ILE A 242 -14.08 7.26 -10.09
N GLY A 243 -12.98 6.66 -9.61
CA GLY A 243 -11.71 7.35 -9.42
C GLY A 243 -11.65 8.30 -8.22
N PRO A 244 -10.58 9.13 -8.18
CA PRO A 244 -10.40 10.07 -7.09
C PRO A 244 -11.46 11.20 -7.14
N PRO A 245 -11.78 11.84 -5.99
CA PRO A 245 -11.17 11.62 -4.68
C PRO A 245 -11.83 10.51 -3.86
N THR A 246 -12.93 9.93 -4.29
CA THR A 246 -13.77 9.09 -3.43
C THR A 246 -13.52 7.60 -3.59
N TYR A 247 -13.15 7.13 -4.80
CA TYR A 247 -13.03 5.70 -5.12
C TYR A 247 -14.19 4.87 -4.55
N GLN A 248 -15.41 5.41 -4.59
CA GLN A 248 -16.57 4.90 -3.86
C GLN A 248 -16.89 3.44 -4.21
N ASP A 249 -16.80 3.08 -5.49
CA ASP A 249 -17.02 1.72 -5.98
C ASP A 249 -16.08 0.69 -5.33
N MET A 250 -14.81 1.02 -5.20
CA MET A 250 -13.84 0.18 -4.51
C MET A 250 -14.01 0.24 -2.99
N GLY A 251 -14.43 1.38 -2.45
CA GLY A 251 -14.79 1.54 -1.05
C GLY A 251 -15.90 0.61 -0.60
N GLU A 252 -16.89 0.33 -1.45
CA GLU A 252 -17.95 -0.63 -1.15
C GLU A 252 -17.46 -2.07 -1.00
N ILE A 253 -16.42 -2.45 -1.77
CA ILE A 253 -15.75 -3.76 -1.63
C ILE A 253 -14.92 -3.79 -0.35
N ALA A 254 -14.12 -2.74 -0.11
CA ALA A 254 -13.29 -2.62 1.08
C ALA A 254 -14.11 -2.72 2.36
N LYS A 255 -15.21 -1.93 2.47
CA LYS A 255 -16.13 -1.97 3.61
C LYS A 255 -16.75 -3.34 3.82
N ALA A 256 -17.07 -4.06 2.74
CA ALA A 256 -17.64 -5.39 2.85
C ALA A 256 -16.65 -6.40 3.44
N TYR A 257 -15.38 -6.40 3.01
CA TYR A 257 -14.34 -7.24 3.62
C TYR A 257 -14.03 -6.84 5.06
N LEU A 258 -14.02 -5.53 5.36
CA LEU A 258 -13.82 -5.02 6.72
C LEU A 258 -14.93 -5.41 7.67
N ALA A 259 -16.17 -5.40 7.21
CA ALA A 259 -17.33 -5.84 8.01
C ALA A 259 -17.31 -7.36 8.26
N LEU A 260 -16.80 -8.14 7.31
CA LEU A 260 -16.73 -9.59 7.40
C LEU A 260 -15.64 -10.05 8.36
N ALA A 261 -14.42 -9.58 8.16
CA ALA A 261 -13.24 -10.00 8.94
C ALA A 261 -12.16 -8.90 8.96
N PRO A 262 -12.25 -7.91 9.83
CA PRO A 262 -11.27 -6.82 9.89
C PRO A 262 -9.86 -7.30 10.27
N ASP A 263 -9.73 -8.46 10.89
CA ASP A 263 -8.46 -9.13 11.21
C ASP A 263 -7.84 -9.89 10.02
N ARG A 264 -8.43 -9.78 8.83
CA ARG A 264 -7.94 -10.38 7.57
C ARG A 264 -7.71 -9.35 6.46
N VAL A 265 -7.73 -8.08 6.78
CA VAL A 265 -7.47 -6.99 5.84
C VAL A 265 -6.16 -6.29 6.19
N LEU A 266 -5.32 -6.04 5.20
CA LEU A 266 -4.04 -5.34 5.34
C LEU A 266 -4.09 -4.04 4.55
N TRP A 267 -3.54 -2.94 5.09
CA TRP A 267 -3.31 -1.76 4.28
C TRP A 267 -1.99 -1.86 3.53
N ALA A 268 -1.94 -1.33 2.30
CA ALA A 268 -0.72 -1.26 1.52
C ALA A 268 -0.78 -0.16 0.46
N SER A 269 0.38 0.46 0.17
CA SER A 269 0.51 1.54 -0.81
C SER A 269 0.49 1.04 -2.26
N ASP A 270 1.16 -0.08 -2.54
CA ASP A 270 1.55 -0.52 -3.89
C ASP A 270 2.51 0.49 -4.59
N TRP A 271 3.23 1.32 -3.80
CA TRP A 271 4.24 2.23 -4.33
C TRP A 271 5.34 1.44 -5.06
N PRO A 272 5.88 1.89 -6.18
CA PRO A 272 5.70 3.16 -6.89
C PRO A 272 4.57 3.15 -7.93
N HIS A 273 3.52 2.37 -7.72
CA HIS A 273 2.35 2.28 -8.60
C HIS A 273 2.73 1.92 -10.05
N PRO A 274 3.35 0.75 -10.27
CA PRO A 274 3.89 0.38 -11.57
C PRO A 274 2.83 0.23 -12.67
N SER A 275 1.59 0.03 -12.27
CA SER A 275 0.42 -0.02 -13.14
C SER A 275 -0.58 1.07 -12.73
N PRO A 276 -0.35 2.33 -13.12
CA PRO A 276 -1.24 3.42 -12.74
C PRO A 276 -2.64 3.23 -13.32
N GLY A 277 -3.64 3.73 -12.62
CA GLY A 277 -5.02 3.77 -13.10
C GLY A 277 -5.22 4.81 -14.21
N LYS A 278 -6.47 4.94 -14.69
CA LYS A 278 -6.82 5.92 -15.72
C LYS A 278 -6.52 7.37 -15.31
N ALA A 279 -6.57 7.67 -14.03
CA ALA A 279 -6.26 8.99 -13.47
C ALA A 279 -4.75 9.23 -13.24
N GLY A 280 -3.88 8.28 -13.63
CA GLY A 280 -2.44 8.35 -13.37
C GLY A 280 -2.05 7.79 -12.00
N LYS A 281 -0.90 8.26 -11.47
CA LYS A 281 -0.42 7.89 -10.14
C LYS A 281 -1.35 8.44 -9.06
N PRO A 282 -1.63 7.68 -8.00
CA PRO A 282 -2.50 8.14 -6.91
C PRO A 282 -1.78 9.06 -5.92
N ASP A 283 -2.56 9.69 -5.04
CA ASP A 283 -2.08 10.30 -3.80
C ASP A 283 -2.18 9.29 -2.66
N ASP A 284 -1.05 8.80 -2.18
CA ASP A 284 -0.99 7.82 -1.09
C ASP A 284 -1.57 8.35 0.23
N ALA A 285 -1.48 9.65 0.48
CA ALA A 285 -2.11 10.26 1.66
C ALA A 285 -3.63 10.16 1.57
N LEU A 286 -4.21 10.42 0.39
CA LEU A 286 -5.64 10.21 0.14
C LEU A 286 -6.04 8.74 0.30
N LEU A 287 -5.26 7.81 -0.27
CA LEU A 287 -5.56 6.37 -0.14
C LEU A 287 -5.55 5.90 1.32
N MET A 288 -4.62 6.42 2.11
CA MET A 288 -4.54 6.13 3.54
C MET A 288 -5.74 6.71 4.31
N ASP A 289 -6.12 7.95 4.02
CA ASP A 289 -7.28 8.62 4.64
C ASP A 289 -8.57 7.86 4.33
N LEU A 290 -8.78 7.44 3.09
CA LEU A 290 -9.93 6.64 2.67
C LEU A 290 -9.98 5.29 3.39
N CYS A 291 -8.85 4.60 3.52
CA CYS A 291 -8.79 3.36 4.28
C CYS A 291 -9.20 3.58 5.73
N ALA A 292 -8.69 4.62 6.37
CA ALA A 292 -9.03 4.96 7.75
C ALA A 292 -10.51 5.34 7.90
N GLU A 293 -11.09 6.01 6.91
CA GLU A 293 -12.53 6.32 6.87
C GLU A 293 -13.37 5.05 6.76
N TRP A 294 -13.04 4.17 5.80
CA TRP A 294 -13.78 2.93 5.57
C TRP A 294 -13.68 1.95 6.74
N SER A 295 -12.60 2.02 7.50
CA SER A 295 -12.38 1.20 8.71
C SER A 295 -13.28 1.59 9.88
N GLY A 296 -13.87 2.78 9.86
CA GLY A 296 -14.82 3.25 10.86
C GLY A 296 -14.19 3.64 12.18
N ASP A 297 -13.74 2.70 12.99
CA ASP A 297 -13.28 2.93 14.36
C ASP A 297 -11.77 2.66 14.58
N ASN A 298 -11.26 3.10 15.72
CA ASN A 298 -9.84 2.94 16.04
C ASN A 298 -9.39 1.49 16.26
N PRO A 299 -10.17 0.60 16.91
CA PRO A 299 -9.82 -0.82 16.99
C PRO A 299 -9.64 -1.49 15.63
N THR A 300 -10.53 -1.22 14.66
CA THR A 300 -10.41 -1.73 13.30
C THR A 300 -9.18 -1.17 12.59
N ARG A 301 -8.92 0.13 12.72
CA ARG A 301 -7.69 0.76 12.18
C ARG A 301 -6.43 0.14 12.76
N GLN A 302 -6.39 -0.09 14.08
CA GLN A 302 -5.27 -0.74 14.73
C GLN A 302 -4.98 -2.14 14.13
N LYS A 303 -6.02 -2.93 13.88
CA LYS A 303 -5.87 -4.23 13.20
C LYS A 303 -5.26 -4.08 11.82
N ILE A 304 -5.83 -3.22 10.96
CA ILE A 304 -5.47 -3.12 9.54
C ILE A 304 -4.08 -2.54 9.34
N PHE A 305 -3.72 -1.54 10.12
CA PHE A 305 -2.45 -0.84 9.97
C PHE A 305 -1.30 -1.47 10.77
N VAL A 306 -1.59 -2.27 11.82
CA VAL A 306 -0.56 -2.77 12.75
C VAL A 306 -0.64 -4.27 12.97
N GLU A 307 -1.72 -4.77 13.61
CA GLU A 307 -1.76 -6.11 14.20
C GLU A 307 -1.75 -7.21 13.15
N ASN A 308 -2.53 -7.05 12.08
CA ASN A 308 -2.63 -8.04 11.02
C ASN A 308 -1.28 -8.24 10.31
N ALA A 309 -0.57 -7.14 10.03
CA ALA A 309 0.76 -7.21 9.44
C ALA A 309 1.78 -7.78 10.42
N ALA A 310 1.73 -7.41 11.71
CA ALA A 310 2.62 -7.94 12.72
C ALA A 310 2.48 -9.46 12.86
N SER A 311 1.24 -9.95 12.90
CA SER A 311 0.94 -11.38 12.99
C SER A 311 1.36 -12.15 11.74
N LEU A 312 1.05 -11.62 10.54
CA LEU A 312 1.29 -12.34 9.28
C LEU A 312 2.78 -12.38 8.91
N TYR A 313 3.51 -11.29 9.12
CA TYR A 313 4.91 -11.16 8.68
C TYR A 313 5.93 -11.34 9.80
N GLY A 314 5.52 -11.53 11.04
CA GLY A 314 6.41 -11.77 12.18
C GLY A 314 7.24 -10.53 12.56
N PHE A 315 6.58 -9.41 12.80
CA PHE A 315 7.23 -8.20 13.31
C PHE A 315 7.23 -8.14 14.82
#